data_02f344e858f13d40cbe3415b6b6f0110
#
_entry.id   02f344e858f13d40cbe3415b6b6f0110
#
_cell.length_a   1.000
_cell.length_b   1.000
_cell.length_c   1.000
_cell.angle_alpha   90.00
_cell.angle_beta   90.00
_cell.angle_gamma   90.00
#
_symmetry.space_group_name_H-M   'P 1'
#
loop_
_entity.id
_entity.type
_entity.pdbx_description
1 polymer ?
#
loop_
_entity_poly.entity_id
_entity_poly.type
_entity_poly.pdbx_seq_one_letter_code
_entity_poly.pdbx_strand_id
1 'polypeptide(L)'
;MASADERRAGVVRRGSPDPAEGATKGLLNSDTPDDRSEEKAKRRPAVGDSAESGDPRRTDPTNKYLWHMNSRRMEAEVVRDSVLFAAGSLDATRGGPEIPEAQGQTSLRRSIYFRNTPNDKMKLLEVFDVADPNACYRRKESVVPQQALALMNSALALDQSRLLAEKLTKQVGDKDDEPTNSAFITAAFETILSQSPTEAELAASRRFLQDHSKLVATSNQPVFTAGGQSQRGPSASPSQRARENFVHVLFSHNAFVTVR
;
A
#
# COMPACT_ATOMS: atom_id res chain seq x y z
N MET A 1 -39.70 -45.07 27.42
CA MET A 1 -38.77 -46.20 27.54
C MET A 1 -37.40 -45.62 27.22
N ALA A 2 -36.68 -45.30 28.27
CA ALA A 2 -35.48 -45.98 28.79
C ALA A 2 -34.25 -45.71 27.86
N SER A 3 -33.08 -45.28 28.22
CA SER A 3 -32.35 -45.17 29.50
C SER A 3 -31.03 -44.46 29.18
N ALA A 4 -30.68 -43.51 29.95
CA ALA A 4 -29.45 -43.24 30.61
C ALA A 4 -28.23 -44.16 30.28
N ASP A 5 -27.06 -43.57 30.02
CA ASP A 5 -25.85 -43.97 30.75
C ASP A 5 -24.84 -42.82 30.87
N GLU A 6 -24.55 -42.52 32.11
CA GLU A 6 -23.45 -41.69 32.60
C GLU A 6 -22.14 -42.44 32.44
N ARG A 7 -21.06 -41.75 32.08
CA ARG A 7 -19.74 -42.07 32.67
C ARG A 7 -18.87 -40.82 32.83
N ARG A 8 -18.68 -40.49 34.09
CA ARG A 8 -17.64 -39.70 34.70
C ARG A 8 -16.26 -40.33 34.47
N ALA A 9 -15.26 -39.51 34.35
CA ALA A 9 -13.89 -39.54 34.94
C ALA A 9 -12.99 -38.69 34.06
N GLY A 10 -12.05 -37.87 34.50
CA GLY A 10 -11.43 -37.68 35.76
C GLY A 10 -10.51 -36.46 35.63
N VAL A 11 -10.58 -35.65 36.64
CA VAL A 11 -9.68 -34.53 36.90
C VAL A 11 -8.29 -35.06 37.25
N VAL A 12 -7.25 -34.62 36.52
CA VAL A 12 -5.87 -34.72 37.01
C VAL A 12 -5.29 -33.33 37.10
N ARG A 13 -5.26 -32.83 38.33
CA ARG A 13 -4.41 -31.73 38.76
C ARG A 13 -2.98 -32.27 38.96
N ARG A 14 -1.98 -31.62 38.39
CA ARG A 14 -0.59 -31.59 38.85
C ARG A 14 -0.16 -30.15 38.60
N GLY A 15 0.18 -29.31 39.54
CA GLY A 15 1.08 -29.48 40.68
C GLY A 15 2.27 -28.59 40.32
N SER A 16 2.27 -27.34 40.81
CA SER A 16 3.42 -26.43 40.82
C SER A 16 4.49 -26.99 41.79
N PRO A 17 5.73 -26.68 41.57
CA PRO A 17 6.63 -26.48 42.74
C PRO A 17 7.11 -25.04 42.80
N ASP A 18 6.97 -24.49 43.97
CA ASP A 18 7.55 -23.27 44.49
C ASP A 18 9.00 -23.49 44.98
N PRO A 19 9.69 -22.45 45.43
CA PRO A 19 11.11 -22.22 45.20
C PRO A 19 11.99 -22.66 46.38
N ALA A 20 13.27 -22.80 46.11
CA ALA A 20 14.27 -22.97 47.18
C ALA A 20 15.32 -21.87 47.07
N GLU A 21 15.40 -21.17 48.19
CA GLU A 21 16.44 -20.30 48.65
C GLU A 21 17.84 -20.94 48.60
N GLY A 22 18.84 -20.12 48.43
CA GLY A 22 20.25 -20.47 48.63
C GLY A 22 21.12 -19.23 48.72
N ALA A 23 21.16 -18.66 49.88
CA ALA A 23 22.12 -17.63 50.26
C ALA A 23 23.54 -18.23 50.41
N THR A 24 24.61 -17.46 50.10
CA THR A 24 25.60 -16.96 51.06
C THR A 24 26.88 -16.47 50.38
N LYS A 25 27.30 -15.30 50.87
CA LYS A 25 28.66 -14.86 51.24
C LYS A 25 29.76 -14.94 50.16
N GLY A 26 30.40 -13.90 49.77
CA GLY A 26 31.05 -12.82 50.53
C GLY A 26 32.50 -12.81 50.12
N LEU A 27 33.06 -11.72 49.77
CA LEU A 27 34.30 -11.19 50.33
C LEU A 27 34.67 -9.89 49.59
N LEU A 28 34.79 -8.88 50.39
CA LEU A 28 35.51 -7.66 50.09
C LEU A 28 36.98 -7.98 49.77
N ASN A 29 37.54 -7.34 48.78
CA ASN A 29 38.90 -6.85 48.89
C ASN A 29 39.03 -5.52 48.17
N SER A 30 39.36 -4.56 48.95
CA SER A 30 39.96 -3.28 48.64
C SER A 30 41.26 -3.47 47.87
N ASP A 31 41.49 -2.64 46.85
CA ASP A 31 42.65 -1.75 46.85
C ASP A 31 42.60 -0.88 45.57
N THR A 32 42.67 0.39 45.81
CA THR A 32 42.94 1.53 44.93
C THR A 32 44.39 1.59 44.49
N PRO A 33 44.79 2.60 43.74
CA PRO A 33 44.34 3.14 42.42
C PRO A 33 45.52 3.13 41.43
N ASP A 34 45.28 3.16 40.15
CA ASP A 34 46.32 3.66 39.25
C ASP A 34 45.68 4.33 38.03
N ASP A 35 45.81 5.61 38.05
CA ASP A 35 46.32 6.51 37.05
C ASP A 35 46.46 5.94 35.64
N ARG A 36 45.44 6.19 34.81
CA ARG A 36 45.49 6.35 33.36
C ARG A 36 44.23 6.99 32.81
N SER A 37 43.84 8.07 33.39
CA SER A 37 42.99 9.07 32.76
C SER A 37 43.83 10.02 31.92
N GLU A 38 44.24 9.58 30.76
CA GLU A 38 44.62 10.46 29.66
C GLU A 38 44.94 9.58 28.48
N GLU A 39 44.20 9.77 27.44
CA GLU A 39 44.40 9.35 26.07
C GLU A 39 43.33 8.41 25.53
N LYS A 40 42.23 9.04 25.17
CA LYS A 40 41.56 8.85 23.87
C LYS A 40 40.29 9.67 23.81
N ALA A 41 40.44 10.97 23.90
CA ALA A 41 39.57 11.86 23.12
C ALA A 41 39.84 11.54 21.66
N LYS A 42 39.28 10.47 21.14
CA LYS A 42 39.23 10.16 19.72
C LYS A 42 38.49 11.28 19.04
N ARG A 43 39.26 12.14 18.43
CA ARG A 43 38.94 13.14 17.45
C ARG A 43 37.66 12.77 16.71
N ARG A 44 36.64 13.57 16.88
CA ARG A 44 35.60 13.70 15.86
C ARG A 44 36.35 13.96 14.55
N PRO A 45 36.15 13.14 13.51
CA PRO A 45 36.71 13.51 12.22
C PRO A 45 36.18 14.88 11.89
N ALA A 46 37.11 15.80 11.61
CA ALA A 46 36.79 17.10 11.09
C ALA A 46 35.87 16.91 9.90
N VAL A 47 34.80 17.68 9.87
CA VAL A 47 34.01 17.89 8.65
C VAL A 47 34.98 18.59 7.67
N GLY A 48 35.70 17.77 6.94
CA GLY A 48 36.61 18.16 5.86
C GLY A 48 35.90 17.92 4.54
N ASP A 49 35.76 19.01 3.85
CA ASP A 49 35.38 19.16 2.46
C ASP A 49 35.68 17.97 1.56
N SER A 50 34.75 17.74 0.74
CA SER A 50 34.67 17.29 -0.66
C SER A 50 33.66 16.17 -0.85
N ALA A 51 32.51 16.53 -1.27
CA ALA A 51 31.73 16.08 -2.40
C ALA A 51 32.08 14.72 -3.02
N GLU A 52 31.95 13.67 -2.23
CA GLU A 52 31.34 12.44 -2.64
C GLU A 52 30.41 12.08 -1.50
N SER A 53 29.20 12.63 -1.54
CA SER A 53 28.13 12.18 -0.64
C SER A 53 27.85 10.74 -1.07
N GLY A 54 28.53 9.82 -0.38
CA GLY A 54 28.36 8.40 -0.61
C GLY A 54 26.89 8.08 -0.54
N ASP A 55 26.36 7.39 -1.53
CA ASP A 55 24.97 6.95 -1.55
C ASP A 55 24.62 6.36 -0.16
N PRO A 56 23.66 6.94 0.57
CA PRO A 56 23.29 6.48 1.90
C PRO A 56 22.97 4.99 1.94
N ARG A 57 22.49 4.43 0.83
CA ARG A 57 22.20 3.00 0.67
C ARG A 57 23.45 2.13 0.77
N ARG A 58 24.62 2.66 0.41
CA ARG A 58 25.90 1.96 0.54
C ARG A 58 26.49 2.11 1.94
N THR A 59 26.26 3.28 2.56
CA THR A 59 26.79 3.60 3.89
C THR A 59 26.01 2.92 5.00
N ASP A 60 24.70 2.86 4.87
CA ASP A 60 23.79 2.23 5.84
C ASP A 60 22.67 1.43 5.14
N PRO A 61 23.01 0.27 4.57
CA PRO A 61 22.03 -0.57 3.85
C PRO A 61 20.91 -1.09 4.76
N THR A 62 21.15 -1.14 6.07
CA THR A 62 20.19 -1.64 7.05
C THR A 62 19.33 -0.55 7.67
N ASN A 63 19.52 0.69 7.23
CA ASN A 63 18.79 1.86 7.74
C ASN A 63 18.90 2.05 9.28
N LYS A 64 20.04 1.70 9.84
CA LYS A 64 20.31 1.82 11.29
C LYS A 64 20.23 3.26 11.79
N TYR A 65 20.63 4.20 10.93
CA TYR A 65 20.63 5.64 11.24
C TYR A 65 19.36 6.35 10.75
N LEU A 66 18.33 5.60 10.32
CA LEU A 66 17.03 6.11 9.92
C LEU A 66 17.11 7.24 8.88
N TRP A 67 17.99 7.08 7.89
CA TRP A 67 18.16 8.05 6.81
C TRP A 67 16.98 8.06 5.82
N HIS A 68 16.15 7.01 5.85
CA HIS A 68 14.88 6.97 5.15
C HIS A 68 13.80 6.29 6.02
N MET A 69 12.56 6.53 5.69
CA MET A 69 11.45 5.83 6.30
C MET A 69 11.41 4.36 5.82
N ASN A 70 11.17 3.42 6.73
CA ASN A 70 10.95 2.03 6.35
C ASN A 70 9.67 1.94 5.52
N SER A 71 9.75 1.27 4.37
CA SER A 71 8.58 1.04 3.54
C SER A 71 7.58 0.14 4.26
N ARG A 72 6.30 0.51 4.17
CA ARG A 72 5.19 -0.28 4.70
C ARG A 72 4.03 -0.31 3.72
N ARG A 73 3.22 -1.33 3.80
CA ARG A 73 1.98 -1.41 3.02
C ARG A 73 0.96 -0.40 3.56
N MET A 74 0.16 0.14 2.65
CA MET A 74 -1.01 0.92 3.03
C MET A 74 -2.07 0.01 3.64
N GLU A 75 -2.82 0.56 4.57
CA GLU A 75 -4.02 -0.09 5.10
C GLU A 75 -5.12 -0.18 4.05
N ALA A 76 -5.97 -1.18 4.15
CA ALA A 76 -7.03 -1.48 3.20
C ALA A 76 -7.89 -0.26 2.83
N GLU A 77 -8.33 0.48 3.87
CA GLU A 77 -9.15 1.67 3.72
C GLU A 77 -8.41 2.78 2.99
N VAL A 78 -7.10 2.92 3.27
CA VAL A 78 -6.24 3.92 2.63
C VAL A 78 -6.06 3.61 1.16
N VAL A 79 -5.84 2.33 0.79
CA VAL A 79 -5.70 1.92 -0.63
C VAL A 79 -6.92 2.35 -1.44
N ARG A 80 -8.13 2.01 -0.97
CA ARG A 80 -9.36 2.38 -1.69
C ARG A 80 -9.57 3.90 -1.72
N ASP A 81 -9.39 4.56 -0.59
CA ASP A 81 -9.57 6.02 -0.49
C ASP A 81 -8.54 6.76 -1.34
N SER A 82 -7.31 6.24 -1.51
CA SER A 82 -6.28 6.82 -2.37
C SER A 82 -6.66 6.75 -3.85
N VAL A 83 -7.30 5.67 -4.31
CA VAL A 83 -7.84 5.60 -5.69
C VAL A 83 -8.86 6.70 -5.93
N LEU A 84 -9.79 6.88 -5.01
CA LEU A 84 -10.82 7.93 -5.09
C LEU A 84 -10.23 9.34 -5.00
N PHE A 85 -9.25 9.51 -4.10
CA PHE A 85 -8.56 10.79 -3.89
C PHE A 85 -7.77 11.23 -5.12
N ALA A 86 -6.96 10.36 -5.70
CA ALA A 86 -6.19 10.64 -6.91
C ALA A 86 -7.11 11.06 -8.07
N ALA A 87 -8.23 10.38 -8.24
CA ALA A 87 -9.24 10.75 -9.22
C ALA A 87 -10.05 12.02 -8.84
N GLY A 88 -9.90 12.52 -7.61
CA GLY A 88 -10.63 13.68 -7.08
C GLY A 88 -12.13 13.46 -6.96
N SER A 89 -12.54 12.23 -6.66
CA SER A 89 -13.93 11.83 -6.49
C SER A 89 -14.26 11.45 -5.03
N LEU A 90 -13.27 11.46 -4.12
CA LEU A 90 -13.46 11.09 -2.72
C LEU A 90 -14.42 12.06 -2.02
N ASP A 91 -15.52 11.51 -1.49
CA ASP A 91 -16.42 12.24 -0.61
C ASP A 91 -15.88 12.19 0.82
N ALA A 92 -15.38 13.33 1.30
CA ALA A 92 -14.80 13.51 2.62
C ALA A 92 -15.84 13.87 3.69
N THR A 93 -17.14 13.85 3.39
CA THR A 93 -18.21 14.18 4.34
C THR A 93 -18.11 13.32 5.59
N ARG A 94 -18.13 13.95 6.75
CA ARG A 94 -18.00 13.31 8.06
C ARG A 94 -19.37 12.93 8.62
N GLY A 95 -19.41 11.79 9.34
CA GLY A 95 -20.63 11.30 9.99
C GLY A 95 -21.59 10.62 9.00
N GLY A 96 -22.80 10.34 9.47
CA GLY A 96 -23.84 9.63 8.70
C GLY A 96 -23.87 8.12 8.95
N PRO A 97 -24.81 7.41 8.31
CA PRO A 97 -25.00 5.98 8.51
C PRO A 97 -23.83 5.17 7.93
N GLU A 98 -23.68 3.95 8.40
CA GLU A 98 -22.78 2.96 7.81
C GLU A 98 -23.18 2.62 6.37
N ILE A 99 -22.18 2.19 5.59
CA ILE A 99 -22.36 1.82 4.19
C ILE A 99 -22.34 0.30 4.10
N PRO A 100 -23.37 -0.33 3.49
CA PRO A 100 -23.37 -1.76 3.22
C PRO A 100 -22.20 -2.17 2.32
N GLU A 101 -21.64 -3.35 2.52
CA GLU A 101 -20.54 -3.91 1.75
C GLU A 101 -20.84 -4.01 0.23
N ALA A 102 -22.11 -4.24 -0.12
CA ALA A 102 -22.58 -4.32 -1.51
C ALA A 102 -22.35 -3.02 -2.30
N GLN A 103 -22.28 -1.85 -1.62
CA GLN A 103 -22.02 -0.56 -2.24
C GLN A 103 -20.52 -0.26 -2.39
N GLY A 104 -19.66 -1.22 -2.10
CA GLY A 104 -18.22 -1.04 -2.10
C GLY A 104 -17.61 -0.55 -3.41
N GLN A 105 -18.18 -0.94 -4.55
CA GLN A 105 -17.73 -0.56 -5.89
C GLN A 105 -18.31 0.77 -6.39
N THR A 106 -19.40 1.24 -5.80
CA THR A 106 -20.14 2.43 -6.29
C THR A 106 -20.07 3.62 -5.37
N SER A 107 -19.95 3.41 -4.05
CA SER A 107 -19.87 4.49 -3.07
C SER A 107 -18.56 5.27 -3.22
N LEU A 108 -18.64 6.60 -3.20
CA LEU A 108 -17.47 7.49 -3.23
C LEU A 108 -17.04 7.96 -1.84
N ARG A 109 -17.77 7.57 -0.79
CA ARG A 109 -17.43 7.92 0.59
C ARG A 109 -16.20 7.17 1.09
N ARG A 110 -15.59 7.73 2.13
CA ARG A 110 -14.43 7.13 2.79
C ARG A 110 -14.70 5.72 3.26
N SER A 111 -13.70 4.86 3.11
CA SER A 111 -13.78 3.43 3.42
C SER A 111 -14.03 3.13 4.91
N ILE A 112 -13.69 4.05 5.78
CA ILE A 112 -13.94 3.96 7.24
C ILE A 112 -15.43 3.82 7.59
N TYR A 113 -16.35 4.21 6.70
CA TYR A 113 -17.80 4.12 6.93
C TYR A 113 -18.43 2.81 6.48
N PHE A 114 -17.65 1.90 5.88
CA PHE A 114 -18.17 0.59 5.52
C PHE A 114 -18.40 -0.27 6.75
N ARG A 115 -19.52 -1.02 6.73
CA ARG A 115 -19.78 -2.06 7.72
C ARG A 115 -18.62 -3.05 7.72
N ASN A 116 -18.11 -3.34 8.93
CA ASN A 116 -17.06 -4.32 9.14
C ASN A 116 -17.43 -5.23 10.29
N THR A 117 -18.09 -6.33 9.97
CA THR A 117 -18.48 -7.38 10.93
C THR A 117 -17.80 -8.69 10.55
N PRO A 118 -17.79 -9.71 11.42
CA PRO A 118 -17.21 -11.01 11.07
C PRO A 118 -17.80 -11.63 9.80
N ASN A 119 -19.07 -11.38 9.52
CA ASN A 119 -19.80 -11.96 8.39
C ASN A 119 -19.90 -11.03 7.18
N ASP A 120 -19.89 -9.70 7.41
CA ASP A 120 -20.07 -8.71 6.36
C ASP A 120 -18.83 -7.84 6.26
N LYS A 121 -18.01 -8.12 5.27
CA LYS A 121 -16.79 -7.34 4.94
C LYS A 121 -16.82 -6.97 3.46
N MET A 122 -16.43 -5.75 3.16
CA MET A 122 -16.24 -5.35 1.77
C MET A 122 -15.07 -6.12 1.16
N LYS A 123 -15.30 -6.86 0.07
CA LYS A 123 -14.34 -7.79 -0.54
C LYS A 123 -12.97 -7.14 -0.87
N LEU A 124 -12.97 -5.92 -1.40
CA LEU A 124 -11.70 -5.24 -1.69
C LEU A 124 -10.90 -4.97 -0.41
N LEU A 125 -11.56 -4.50 0.66
CA LEU A 125 -10.89 -4.25 1.93
C LEU A 125 -10.41 -5.54 2.59
N GLU A 126 -11.15 -6.63 2.44
CA GLU A 126 -10.75 -7.96 2.96
C GLU A 126 -9.45 -8.46 2.31
N VAL A 127 -9.30 -8.29 0.98
CA VAL A 127 -8.08 -8.66 0.25
C VAL A 127 -6.86 -7.84 0.71
N PHE A 128 -7.08 -6.62 1.20
CA PHE A 128 -6.04 -5.74 1.72
C PHE A 128 -5.93 -5.75 3.25
N ASP A 129 -6.31 -6.84 3.89
CA ASP A 129 -6.17 -7.04 5.35
C ASP A 129 -6.90 -5.99 6.20
N VAL A 130 -8.18 -5.77 5.91
CA VAL A 130 -9.04 -4.92 6.75
C VAL A 130 -8.98 -5.35 8.21
N ALA A 131 -9.16 -4.41 9.15
CA ALA A 131 -9.16 -4.69 10.57
C ALA A 131 -10.10 -5.83 10.93
N ASP A 132 -9.63 -6.77 11.75
CA ASP A 132 -10.48 -7.83 12.29
C ASP A 132 -11.35 -7.25 13.42
N PRO A 133 -12.70 -7.33 13.33
CA PRO A 133 -13.58 -6.81 14.37
C PRO A 133 -13.36 -7.45 15.75
N ASN A 134 -12.85 -8.70 15.79
CA ASN A 134 -12.61 -9.44 17.02
C ASN A 134 -11.18 -9.25 17.57
N ALA A 135 -10.24 -8.75 16.76
CA ALA A 135 -8.83 -8.60 17.12
C ALA A 135 -8.29 -7.25 16.63
N CYS A 136 -8.90 -6.17 17.10
CA CYS A 136 -8.63 -4.80 16.59
C CYS A 136 -7.30 -4.19 17.00
N TYR A 137 -6.53 -4.79 17.90
CA TYR A 137 -5.27 -4.25 18.40
C TYR A 137 -4.07 -4.46 17.47
N ARG A 138 -4.17 -5.35 16.47
CA ARG A 138 -3.12 -5.57 15.47
C ARG A 138 -3.72 -5.97 14.12
N ARG A 139 -3.34 -5.22 13.09
CA ARG A 139 -3.65 -5.60 11.71
C ARG A 139 -2.66 -6.65 11.20
N LYS A 140 -3.14 -7.54 10.35
CA LYS A 140 -2.28 -8.40 9.54
C LYS A 140 -1.74 -7.58 8.38
N GLU A 141 -0.54 -7.91 7.95
CA GLU A 141 0.04 -7.38 6.71
C GLU A 141 0.39 -8.57 5.83
N SER A 142 -0.27 -8.71 4.71
CA SER A 142 0.02 -9.73 3.72
C SER A 142 0.48 -9.10 2.40
N VAL A 143 1.31 -9.83 1.68
CA VAL A 143 1.72 -9.49 0.31
C VAL A 143 1.34 -10.67 -0.57
N VAL A 144 0.18 -10.57 -1.20
CA VAL A 144 -0.37 -11.67 -2.01
C VAL A 144 -0.71 -11.18 -3.42
N PRO A 145 -0.55 -12.01 -4.44
CA PRO A 145 -0.88 -11.66 -5.82
C PRO A 145 -2.33 -11.22 -6.00
N GLN A 146 -3.24 -11.71 -5.16
CA GLN A 146 -4.65 -11.38 -5.17
C GLN A 146 -4.92 -9.89 -4.97
N GLN A 147 -4.04 -9.16 -4.27
CA GLN A 147 -4.18 -7.70 -4.08
C GLN A 147 -4.03 -6.94 -5.41
N ALA A 148 -3.04 -7.29 -6.23
CA ALA A 148 -2.88 -6.71 -7.56
C ALA A 148 -4.06 -7.07 -8.48
N LEU A 149 -4.50 -8.33 -8.47
CA LEU A 149 -5.66 -8.78 -9.23
C LEU A 149 -6.95 -8.10 -8.78
N ALA A 150 -7.11 -7.82 -7.49
CA ALA A 150 -8.28 -7.13 -6.97
C ALA A 150 -8.39 -5.70 -7.51
N LEU A 151 -7.27 -4.96 -7.57
CA LEU A 151 -7.25 -3.62 -8.18
C LEU A 151 -7.47 -3.68 -9.69
N MET A 152 -6.83 -4.62 -10.39
CA MET A 152 -7.00 -4.80 -11.84
C MET A 152 -8.44 -5.15 -12.23
N ASN A 153 -9.17 -5.88 -11.39
CA ASN A 153 -10.54 -6.31 -11.68
C ASN A 153 -11.60 -5.46 -10.96
N SER A 154 -11.21 -4.44 -10.21
CA SER A 154 -12.14 -3.56 -9.51
C SER A 154 -12.84 -2.60 -10.47
N ALA A 155 -14.17 -2.63 -10.48
CA ALA A 155 -14.97 -1.67 -11.24
C ALA A 155 -14.70 -0.23 -10.78
N LEU A 156 -14.55 -0.03 -9.46
CA LEU A 156 -14.20 1.27 -8.89
C LEU A 156 -12.85 1.77 -9.41
N ALA A 157 -11.80 0.94 -9.36
CA ALA A 157 -10.47 1.33 -9.85
C ALA A 157 -10.50 1.65 -11.35
N LEU A 158 -11.25 0.88 -12.14
CA LEU A 158 -11.43 1.11 -13.57
C LEU A 158 -12.13 2.45 -13.86
N ASP A 159 -13.23 2.73 -13.17
CA ASP A 159 -13.98 3.98 -13.35
C ASP A 159 -13.17 5.21 -12.92
N GLN A 160 -12.42 5.08 -11.81
CA GLN A 160 -11.55 6.16 -11.34
C GLN A 160 -10.34 6.37 -12.26
N SER A 161 -9.82 5.32 -12.89
CA SER A 161 -8.74 5.42 -13.89
C SER A 161 -9.21 6.24 -15.10
N ARG A 162 -10.41 5.98 -15.59
CA ARG A 162 -11.01 6.72 -16.71
C ARG A 162 -11.24 8.18 -16.37
N LEU A 163 -11.76 8.44 -15.15
CA LEU A 163 -11.97 9.81 -14.66
C LEU A 163 -10.66 10.58 -14.54
N LEU A 164 -9.63 9.96 -13.93
CA LEU A 164 -8.32 10.59 -13.76
C LEU A 164 -7.64 10.85 -15.10
N ALA A 165 -7.65 9.86 -16.01
CA ALA A 165 -7.09 10.03 -17.35
C ALA A 165 -7.77 11.19 -18.12
N GLU A 166 -9.09 11.33 -18.01
CA GLU A 166 -9.81 12.46 -18.62
C GLU A 166 -9.37 13.80 -18.01
N LYS A 167 -9.22 13.88 -16.67
CA LYS A 167 -8.76 15.09 -15.98
C LYS A 167 -7.34 15.48 -16.39
N LEU A 168 -6.42 14.52 -16.39
CA LEU A 168 -5.03 14.77 -16.77
C LEU A 168 -4.94 15.18 -18.24
N THR A 169 -5.71 14.54 -19.13
CA THR A 169 -5.74 14.93 -20.54
C THR A 169 -6.24 16.37 -20.73
N LYS A 170 -7.24 16.82 -19.96
CA LYS A 170 -7.69 18.23 -19.99
C LYS A 170 -6.62 19.20 -19.51
N GLN A 171 -5.72 18.78 -18.62
CA GLN A 171 -4.63 19.63 -18.09
C GLN A 171 -3.46 19.75 -19.08
N VAL A 172 -3.05 18.64 -19.69
CA VAL A 172 -1.85 18.59 -20.54
C VAL A 172 -2.15 18.69 -22.03
N GLY A 173 -3.40 18.45 -22.44
CA GLY A 173 -3.85 18.43 -23.82
C GLY A 173 -4.17 17.02 -24.32
N ASP A 174 -4.92 16.96 -25.41
CA ASP A 174 -5.42 15.72 -26.04
C ASP A 174 -4.59 15.25 -27.25
N LYS A 175 -3.56 16.01 -27.62
CA LYS A 175 -2.70 15.67 -28.74
C LYS A 175 -1.95 14.37 -28.49
N ASP A 176 -1.86 13.56 -29.54
CA ASP A 176 -1.07 12.32 -29.50
C ASP A 176 0.35 12.57 -30.07
N ASP A 177 1.05 13.50 -29.46
CA ASP A 177 2.44 13.82 -29.77
C ASP A 177 3.37 13.48 -28.58
N GLU A 178 4.65 13.39 -28.84
CA GLU A 178 5.63 12.98 -27.84
C GLU A 178 5.70 13.92 -26.63
N PRO A 179 5.72 15.25 -26.76
CA PRO A 179 5.76 16.13 -25.60
C PRO A 179 4.50 16.03 -24.73
N THR A 180 3.32 15.97 -25.34
CA THR A 180 2.04 15.83 -24.60
C THR A 180 1.95 14.49 -23.89
N ASN A 181 2.33 13.38 -24.56
CA ASN A 181 2.35 12.07 -23.93
C ASN A 181 3.36 12.01 -22.77
N SER A 182 4.51 12.66 -22.90
CA SER A 182 5.49 12.73 -21.81
C SER A 182 4.98 13.53 -20.62
N ALA A 183 4.34 14.67 -20.85
CA ALA A 183 3.72 15.48 -19.82
C ALA A 183 2.59 14.70 -19.12
N PHE A 184 1.77 13.97 -19.89
CA PHE A 184 0.72 13.10 -19.33
C PHE A 184 1.29 12.00 -18.43
N ILE A 185 2.34 11.29 -18.89
CA ILE A 185 3.00 10.23 -18.11
C ILE A 185 3.55 10.80 -16.82
N THR A 186 4.27 11.92 -16.86
CA THR A 186 4.83 12.57 -15.67
C THR A 186 3.72 12.95 -14.69
N ALA A 187 2.67 13.63 -15.16
CA ALA A 187 1.53 14.01 -14.32
C ALA A 187 0.83 12.79 -13.70
N ALA A 188 0.69 11.68 -14.43
CA ALA A 188 0.10 10.46 -13.92
C ALA A 188 0.98 9.80 -12.83
N PHE A 189 2.30 9.72 -13.03
CA PHE A 189 3.23 9.22 -12.02
C PHE A 189 3.21 10.07 -10.74
N GLU A 190 3.28 11.38 -10.87
CA GLU A 190 3.26 12.30 -9.73
C GLU A 190 1.94 12.22 -8.96
N THR A 191 0.81 12.15 -9.67
CA THR A 191 -0.51 12.09 -9.03
C THR A 191 -0.76 10.75 -8.32
N ILE A 192 -0.33 9.63 -8.90
CA ILE A 192 -0.66 8.29 -8.41
C ILE A 192 0.45 7.76 -7.49
N LEU A 193 1.70 7.91 -7.89
CA LEU A 193 2.85 7.32 -7.20
C LEU A 193 3.66 8.34 -6.38
N SER A 194 3.29 9.63 -6.46
CA SER A 194 3.98 10.74 -5.78
C SER A 194 5.48 10.81 -6.09
N GLN A 195 5.88 10.40 -7.29
CA GLN A 195 7.26 10.42 -7.77
C GLN A 195 7.29 10.69 -9.27
N SER A 196 8.35 11.33 -9.75
CA SER A 196 8.59 11.48 -11.18
C SER A 196 9.10 10.17 -11.78
N PRO A 197 8.71 9.83 -13.03
CA PRO A 197 9.21 8.64 -13.71
C PRO A 197 10.72 8.75 -14.00
N THR A 198 11.43 7.64 -13.88
CA THR A 198 12.79 7.52 -14.42
C THR A 198 12.79 7.55 -15.94
N GLU A 199 13.95 7.80 -16.58
CA GLU A 199 14.03 7.77 -18.06
C GLU A 199 13.58 6.43 -18.65
N ALA A 200 13.91 5.32 -17.99
CA ALA A 200 13.52 3.98 -18.43
C ALA A 200 11.99 3.79 -18.34
N GLU A 201 11.38 4.23 -17.25
CA GLU A 201 9.92 4.17 -17.05
C GLU A 201 9.20 5.09 -18.04
N LEU A 202 9.74 6.28 -18.30
CA LEU A 202 9.18 7.20 -19.27
C LEU A 202 9.22 6.62 -20.70
N ALA A 203 10.35 6.03 -21.10
CA ALA A 203 10.48 5.36 -22.39
C ALA A 203 9.54 4.16 -22.54
N ALA A 204 9.45 3.31 -21.52
CA ALA A 204 8.53 2.17 -21.50
C ALA A 204 7.06 2.62 -21.57
N SER A 205 6.70 3.67 -20.83
CA SER A 205 5.35 4.24 -20.81
C SER A 205 4.95 4.86 -22.13
N ARG A 206 5.85 5.59 -22.80
CA ARG A 206 5.61 6.12 -24.15
C ARG A 206 5.34 4.99 -25.14
N ARG A 207 6.18 3.94 -25.11
CA ARG A 207 5.96 2.76 -25.96
C ARG A 207 4.63 2.09 -25.69
N PHE A 208 4.25 1.93 -24.42
CA PHE A 208 2.96 1.39 -24.03
C PHE A 208 1.81 2.20 -24.64
N LEU A 209 1.80 3.54 -24.51
CA LEU A 209 0.74 4.39 -25.05
C LEU A 209 0.63 4.24 -26.56
N GLN A 210 1.75 4.25 -27.29
CA GLN A 210 1.78 4.11 -28.74
C GLN A 210 1.28 2.75 -29.22
N ASP A 211 1.78 1.67 -28.63
CA ASP A 211 1.43 0.30 -29.03
C ASP A 211 -0.03 0.00 -28.67
N HIS A 212 -0.47 0.46 -27.49
CA HIS A 212 -1.84 0.23 -27.04
C HIS A 212 -2.87 1.05 -27.83
N SER A 213 -2.55 2.28 -28.18
CA SER A 213 -3.38 3.11 -29.06
C SER A 213 -3.60 2.44 -30.42
N LYS A 214 -2.53 1.91 -31.05
CA LYS A 214 -2.62 1.15 -32.30
C LYS A 214 -3.43 -0.12 -32.14
N LEU A 215 -3.21 -0.87 -31.04
CA LEU A 215 -3.96 -2.08 -30.77
C LEU A 215 -5.46 -1.81 -30.65
N VAL A 216 -5.85 -0.78 -29.91
CA VAL A 216 -7.25 -0.38 -29.72
C VAL A 216 -7.86 0.07 -31.04
N ALA A 217 -7.13 0.79 -31.88
CA ALA A 217 -7.62 1.24 -33.19
C ALA A 217 -7.88 0.08 -34.15
N THR A 218 -7.08 -0.99 -34.05
CA THR A 218 -7.15 -2.12 -34.99
C THR A 218 -8.05 -3.25 -34.49
N SER A 219 -8.21 -3.40 -33.16
CA SER A 219 -8.92 -4.53 -32.57
C SER A 219 -10.39 -4.21 -32.27
N ASN A 220 -11.27 -5.12 -32.67
CA ASN A 220 -12.67 -5.12 -32.24
C ASN A 220 -12.84 -5.86 -30.90
N GLN A 221 -11.91 -5.60 -29.96
CA GLN A 221 -11.89 -6.28 -28.66
C GLN A 221 -13.07 -5.85 -27.80
N PRO A 222 -13.69 -6.79 -27.07
CA PRO A 222 -14.73 -6.45 -26.12
C PRO A 222 -14.20 -5.50 -25.06
N VAL A 223 -15.00 -4.52 -24.71
CA VAL A 223 -14.66 -3.56 -23.66
C VAL A 223 -14.65 -4.24 -22.31
N PHE A 224 -13.53 -4.12 -21.57
CA PHE A 224 -13.46 -4.60 -20.20
C PHE A 224 -14.35 -3.71 -19.29
N THR A 225 -15.30 -4.34 -18.60
CA THR A 225 -16.30 -3.67 -17.76
C THR A 225 -16.29 -4.18 -16.32
N ALA A 226 -15.26 -4.89 -15.91
CA ALA A 226 -15.18 -5.48 -14.56
C ALA A 226 -16.44 -6.28 -14.19
N GLY A 227 -16.85 -7.21 -15.04
CA GLY A 227 -18.06 -8.02 -14.84
C GLY A 227 -19.38 -7.26 -15.00
N GLY A 228 -19.37 -6.14 -15.75
CA GLY A 228 -20.56 -5.30 -15.96
C GLY A 228 -20.85 -4.30 -14.84
N GLN A 229 -19.98 -4.20 -13.83
CA GLN A 229 -20.18 -3.29 -12.69
C GLN A 229 -19.61 -1.89 -12.90
N SER A 230 -18.80 -1.67 -13.95
CA SER A 230 -18.25 -0.36 -14.29
C SER A 230 -19.38 0.57 -14.75
N GLN A 231 -19.45 1.75 -14.16
CA GLN A 231 -20.47 2.77 -14.47
C GLN A 231 -20.01 3.75 -15.54
N ARG A 232 -18.70 3.88 -15.74
CA ARG A 232 -18.11 4.77 -16.74
C ARG A 232 -17.59 3.95 -17.93
N GLY A 233 -18.18 4.17 -19.11
CA GLY A 233 -17.70 3.56 -20.34
C GLY A 233 -16.29 4.05 -20.73
N PRO A 234 -15.52 3.27 -21.51
CA PRO A 234 -14.24 3.69 -22.04
C PRO A 234 -14.42 4.77 -23.11
N SER A 235 -13.40 5.60 -23.29
CA SER A 235 -13.38 6.59 -24.34
C SER A 235 -13.48 5.96 -25.74
N ALA A 236 -14.12 6.65 -26.68
CA ALA A 236 -14.15 6.27 -28.09
C ALA A 236 -12.79 6.50 -28.77
N SER A 237 -12.01 7.48 -28.31
CA SER A 237 -10.68 7.78 -28.84
C SER A 237 -9.66 6.70 -28.44
N PRO A 238 -8.94 6.09 -29.40
CA PRO A 238 -7.92 5.09 -29.10
C PRO A 238 -6.78 5.62 -28.20
N SER A 239 -6.33 6.84 -28.42
CA SER A 239 -5.28 7.48 -27.62
C SER A 239 -5.76 7.72 -26.18
N GLN A 240 -6.97 8.23 -26.00
CA GLN A 240 -7.56 8.44 -24.69
C GLN A 240 -7.77 7.11 -23.95
N ARG A 241 -8.21 6.06 -24.65
CA ARG A 241 -8.35 4.71 -24.07
C ARG A 241 -6.99 4.14 -23.64
N ALA A 242 -5.92 4.38 -24.41
CA ALA A 242 -4.57 4.00 -24.01
C ALA A 242 -4.15 4.70 -22.71
N ARG A 243 -4.45 5.99 -22.57
CA ARG A 243 -4.22 6.77 -21.34
C ARG A 243 -5.04 6.25 -20.15
N GLU A 244 -6.31 5.89 -20.34
CA GLU A 244 -7.16 5.27 -19.31
C GLU A 244 -6.56 3.96 -18.79
N ASN A 245 -6.14 3.09 -19.70
CA ASN A 245 -5.54 1.82 -19.37
C ASN A 245 -4.17 2.00 -18.71
N PHE A 246 -3.39 2.98 -19.12
CA PHE A 246 -2.11 3.32 -18.47
C PHE A 246 -2.31 3.74 -17.01
N VAL A 247 -3.25 4.62 -16.73
CA VAL A 247 -3.61 5.02 -15.37
C VAL A 247 -4.06 3.82 -14.53
N HIS A 248 -4.82 2.89 -15.13
CA HIS A 248 -5.25 1.67 -14.45
C HIS A 248 -4.07 0.74 -14.11
N VAL A 249 -3.09 0.64 -14.99
CA VAL A 249 -1.83 -0.08 -14.70
C VAL A 249 -1.08 0.56 -13.53
N LEU A 250 -1.01 1.90 -13.47
CA LEU A 250 -0.36 2.60 -12.35
C LEU A 250 -1.06 2.36 -11.00
N PHE A 251 -2.39 2.34 -10.96
CA PHE A 251 -3.12 1.95 -9.74
C PHE A 251 -2.84 0.50 -9.30
N SER A 252 -2.51 -0.37 -10.23
CA SER A 252 -2.16 -1.76 -9.95
C SER A 252 -0.67 -1.95 -9.62
N HIS A 253 0.14 -0.88 -9.68
CA HIS A 253 1.56 -0.94 -9.42
C HIS A 253 1.86 -1.09 -7.92
N ASN A 254 2.88 -1.88 -7.57
CA ASN A 254 3.23 -2.11 -6.16
C ASN A 254 3.60 -0.83 -5.39
N ALA A 255 4.19 0.16 -6.07
CA ALA A 255 4.52 1.44 -5.44
C ALA A 255 3.28 2.23 -5.00
N PHE A 256 2.12 2.04 -5.65
CA PHE A 256 0.86 2.67 -5.26
C PHE A 256 0.37 2.22 -3.89
N VAL A 257 0.54 0.95 -3.54
CA VAL A 257 0.08 0.37 -2.26
C VAL A 257 1.15 0.36 -1.18
N THR A 258 2.29 1.02 -1.42
CA THR A 258 3.44 1.04 -0.50
C THR A 258 3.83 2.47 -0.16
N VAL A 259 3.85 2.80 1.13
CA VAL A 259 4.39 4.08 1.64
C VAL A 259 5.90 3.91 1.83
N ARG A 260 6.66 4.86 1.32
CA ARG A 260 8.14 4.89 1.39
C ARG A 260 8.61 6.14 2.09
#